data_454e68d4ab12192293f8ad6336069742
#
_entry.id   454e68d4ab12192293f8ad6336069742
#
_cell.length_a   1.000
_cell.length_b   1.000
_cell.length_c   1.000
_cell.angle_alpha   90.00
_cell.angle_beta   90.00
_cell.angle_gamma   90.00
#
_symmetry.space_group_name_H-M   'P 1'
#
loop_
_entity.id
_entity.type
_entity.pdbx_description
1 polymer ?
#
loop_
_entity_poly.entity_id
_entity_poly.type
_entity_poly.pdbx_seq_one_letter_code
_entity_poly.pdbx_strand_id
1 'polypeptide(L)'
;MTKEQMIQLLDTELDAMNKHRSNIERIKKEYFDSVYGLKKGDKVSVLYKRSKEPIVGFFKNVQITNTGTVIFTIQKANKEGRPGRGSYLVYEDDLSEIKKVE
;
A
#
# COMPACT_ATOMS: atom_id res chain seq x y z
N MET A 1 -2.94 1.83 -14.21
CA MET A 1 -2.35 3.15 -13.84
C MET A 1 -0.96 2.94 -13.26
N THR A 2 0.02 3.67 -13.76
CA THR A 2 1.39 3.60 -13.23
C THR A 2 1.55 4.56 -12.05
N LYS A 3 2.63 4.39 -11.28
CA LYS A 3 2.97 5.30 -10.19
C LYS A 3 3.14 6.73 -10.68
N GLU A 4 3.82 6.90 -11.80
CA GLU A 4 4.06 8.22 -12.39
C GLU A 4 2.75 8.89 -12.80
N GLN A 5 1.84 8.14 -13.40
CA GLN A 5 0.51 8.65 -13.76
C GLN A 5 -0.26 9.08 -12.52
N MET A 6 -0.18 8.29 -11.44
CA MET A 6 -0.83 8.65 -10.19
C MET A 6 -0.28 9.98 -9.64
N ILE A 7 1.05 10.13 -9.62
CA ILE A 7 1.67 11.36 -9.10
C ILE A 7 1.27 12.57 -9.92
N GLN A 8 1.28 12.47 -11.25
CA GLN A 8 0.86 13.55 -12.12
C GLN A 8 -0.59 13.96 -11.88
N LEU A 9 -1.48 12.99 -11.72
CA LEU A 9 -2.89 13.27 -11.44
C LEU A 9 -3.06 13.94 -10.08
N LEU A 10 -2.31 13.52 -9.08
CA LEU A 10 -2.35 14.13 -7.75
C LEU A 10 -1.87 15.57 -7.80
N ASP A 11 -0.78 15.84 -8.49
CA ASP A 11 -0.26 17.20 -8.63
C ASP A 11 -1.27 18.12 -9.31
N THR A 12 -1.91 17.64 -10.37
CA THR A 12 -2.94 18.38 -11.10
C THR A 12 -4.12 18.74 -10.19
N GLU A 13 -4.59 17.76 -9.41
CA GLU A 13 -5.73 17.99 -8.51
C GLU A 13 -5.38 18.91 -7.35
N LEU A 14 -4.15 18.84 -6.83
CA LEU A 14 -3.70 19.74 -5.78
C LEU A 14 -3.66 21.19 -6.28
N ASP A 15 -3.21 21.40 -7.51
CA ASP A 15 -3.16 22.74 -8.13
C ASP A 15 -4.56 23.32 -8.35
N ALA A 16 -5.54 22.45 -8.60
CA ALA A 16 -6.93 22.87 -8.82
C ALA A 16 -7.69 23.17 -7.52
N MET A 17 -7.01 23.21 -6.40
CA MET A 17 -7.55 23.52 -5.06
C MET A 17 -8.70 22.64 -4.59
N ASN A 18 -8.55 22.07 -3.50
CA ASN A 18 -9.47 21.41 -2.55
C ASN A 18 -10.92 21.05 -2.98
N LYS A 19 -11.37 21.51 -4.12
CA LYS A 19 -12.67 21.16 -4.67
C LYS A 19 -12.74 19.70 -5.12
N HIS A 20 -11.59 19.03 -5.20
CA HIS A 20 -11.47 17.71 -5.79
C HIS A 20 -10.96 16.66 -4.80
N ARG A 21 -11.25 16.86 -3.51
CA ARG A 21 -10.81 15.91 -2.48
C ARG A 21 -11.32 14.49 -2.78
N SER A 22 -12.55 14.36 -3.27
CA SER A 22 -13.09 13.05 -3.67
C SER A 22 -12.35 12.46 -4.88
N ASN A 23 -11.90 13.31 -5.80
CA ASN A 23 -11.11 12.86 -6.95
C ASN A 23 -9.73 12.38 -6.51
N ILE A 24 -9.13 13.06 -5.55
CA ILE A 24 -7.84 12.64 -4.98
C ILE A 24 -7.96 11.25 -4.38
N GLU A 25 -8.97 11.00 -3.57
CA GLU A 25 -9.19 9.70 -2.96
C GLU A 25 -9.48 8.61 -4.01
N ARG A 26 -10.26 8.95 -5.04
CA ARG A 26 -10.53 8.04 -6.14
C ARG A 26 -9.26 7.66 -6.90
N ILE A 27 -8.39 8.61 -7.18
CA ILE A 27 -7.11 8.37 -7.87
C ILE A 27 -6.24 7.41 -7.06
N LYS A 28 -6.14 7.65 -5.76
CA LYS A 28 -5.37 6.80 -4.85
C LYS A 28 -5.91 5.37 -4.84
N LYS A 29 -7.23 5.23 -4.76
CA LYS A 29 -7.88 3.93 -4.75
C LYS A 29 -7.68 3.18 -6.07
N GLU A 30 -7.83 3.88 -7.19
CA GLU A 30 -7.63 3.26 -8.52
C GLU A 30 -6.20 2.75 -8.67
N TYR A 31 -5.22 3.52 -8.24
CA TYR A 31 -3.83 3.07 -8.27
C TYR A 31 -3.65 1.80 -7.43
N PHE A 32 -4.10 1.83 -6.19
CA PHE A 32 -3.95 0.70 -5.28
C PHE A 32 -4.66 -0.55 -5.81
N ASP A 33 -5.90 -0.41 -6.25
CA ASP A 33 -6.68 -1.54 -6.74
C ASP A 33 -6.08 -2.14 -8.02
N SER A 34 -5.51 -1.32 -8.90
CA SER A 34 -4.94 -1.81 -10.16
C SER A 34 -3.59 -2.47 -9.99
N VAL A 35 -2.80 -2.02 -9.01
CA VAL A 35 -1.43 -2.52 -8.80
C VAL A 35 -1.38 -3.66 -7.79
N TYR A 36 -2.13 -3.54 -6.71
CA TYR A 36 -2.06 -4.48 -5.60
C TYR A 36 -3.34 -5.29 -5.39
N GLY A 37 -4.49 -4.63 -5.42
CA GLY A 37 -5.78 -5.29 -5.24
C GLY A 37 -5.98 -6.02 -3.92
N LEU A 38 -5.28 -5.59 -2.88
CA LEU A 38 -5.33 -6.23 -1.57
C LEU A 38 -6.53 -5.75 -0.77
N LYS A 39 -7.07 -6.64 0.06
CA LYS A 39 -8.19 -6.34 0.96
C LYS A 39 -7.77 -6.56 2.39
N LYS A 40 -8.40 -5.85 3.32
CA LYS A 40 -8.14 -5.99 4.74
C LYS A 40 -8.28 -7.45 5.16
N GLY A 41 -7.25 -7.98 5.81
CA GLY A 41 -7.21 -9.36 6.25
C GLY A 41 -6.53 -10.32 5.28
N ASP A 42 -6.19 -9.87 4.07
CA ASP A 42 -5.47 -10.72 3.12
C ASP A 42 -4.09 -11.04 3.67
N LYS A 43 -3.74 -12.33 3.62
CA LYS A 43 -2.39 -12.76 3.96
C LYS A 43 -1.45 -12.39 2.83
N VAL A 44 -0.34 -11.73 3.17
CA VAL A 44 0.60 -11.23 2.18
C VAL A 44 2.03 -11.63 2.52
N SER A 45 2.82 -11.77 1.48
CA SER A 45 4.26 -11.97 1.57
C SER A 45 4.93 -10.67 1.14
N VAL A 46 5.78 -10.13 2.00
CA VAL A 46 6.45 -8.84 1.80
C VAL A 46 7.94 -9.08 1.70
N LEU A 47 8.53 -8.69 0.57
CA LEU A 47 9.97 -8.80 0.36
C LEU A 47 10.56 -7.40 0.23
N TYR A 48 11.44 -7.04 1.16
CA TYR A 48 12.16 -5.78 1.10
C TYR A 48 13.34 -5.86 0.15
N LYS A 49 13.70 -4.73 -0.44
CA LYS A 49 14.87 -4.66 -1.34
C LYS A 49 16.16 -5.09 -0.67
N ARG A 50 16.25 -4.89 0.65
CA ARG A 50 17.45 -5.23 1.43
C ARG A 50 17.39 -6.61 2.08
N SER A 51 16.30 -7.30 1.92
CA SER A 51 16.09 -8.60 2.55
C SER A 51 16.12 -9.71 1.51
N LYS A 52 16.63 -10.86 1.90
CA LYS A 52 16.65 -12.07 1.05
C LYS A 52 15.44 -12.95 1.30
N GLU A 53 14.77 -12.77 2.44
CA GLU A 53 13.65 -13.62 2.82
C GLU A 53 12.39 -12.77 2.99
N PRO A 54 11.25 -13.25 2.46
CA PRO A 54 10.00 -12.54 2.62
C PRO A 54 9.49 -12.65 4.06
N ILE A 55 8.74 -11.63 4.47
CA ILE A 55 8.04 -11.61 5.74
C ILE A 55 6.56 -11.80 5.45
N VAL A 56 5.92 -12.72 6.16
CA VAL A 56 4.49 -12.98 6.00
C VAL A 56 3.71 -12.23 7.07
N GLY A 57 2.64 -11.58 6.66
CA GLY A 57 1.75 -10.86 7.55
C GLY A 57 0.37 -10.73 6.93
N PHE A 58 -0.45 -9.84 7.50
CA PHE A 58 -1.82 -9.63 7.04
C PHE A 58 -1.99 -8.16 6.68
N PHE A 59 -2.51 -7.91 5.50
CA PHE A 59 -2.79 -6.55 5.06
C PHE A 59 -3.87 -5.92 5.95
N LYS A 60 -3.58 -4.77 6.52
CA LYS A 60 -4.53 -4.04 7.37
C LYS A 60 -5.09 -2.83 6.66
N ASN A 61 -4.23 -1.95 6.18
CA ASN A 61 -4.65 -0.82 5.36
C ASN A 61 -3.47 -0.26 4.57
N VAL A 62 -3.78 0.70 3.73
CA VAL A 62 -2.79 1.44 2.96
C VAL A 62 -3.08 2.93 3.12
N GLN A 63 -2.02 3.71 3.23
CA GLN A 63 -2.11 5.15 3.22
C GLN A 63 -1.31 5.67 2.03
N ILE A 64 -1.93 6.51 1.23
CA ILE A 64 -1.25 7.16 0.11
C ILE A 64 -1.28 8.66 0.37
N THR A 65 -0.11 9.28 0.45
CA THR A 65 -0.01 10.72 0.67
C THR A 65 -0.34 11.46 -0.63
N ASN A 66 -0.59 12.77 -0.50
CA ASN A 66 -0.89 13.59 -1.68
C ASN A 66 0.32 13.80 -2.58
N THR A 67 1.51 13.40 -2.13
CA THR A 67 2.73 13.44 -2.93
C THR A 67 3.04 12.09 -3.58
N GLY A 68 2.20 11.09 -3.35
CA GLY A 68 2.33 9.78 -3.99
C GLY A 68 3.13 8.75 -3.20
N THR A 69 3.44 9.02 -1.93
CA THR A 69 4.09 8.04 -1.07
C THR A 69 3.06 7.01 -0.62
N VAL A 70 3.35 5.73 -0.85
CA VAL A 70 2.46 4.63 -0.49
C VAL A 70 3.03 3.90 0.71
N ILE A 71 2.23 3.77 1.76
CA ILE A 71 2.62 3.16 3.03
C ILE A 71 1.59 2.09 3.36
N PHE A 72 2.06 0.85 3.47
CA PHE A 72 1.21 -0.28 3.87
C PHE A 72 1.31 -0.49 5.37
N THR A 73 0.19 -0.77 6.02
CA THR A 73 0.17 -1.25 7.39
C THR A 73 -0.07 -2.75 7.35
N ILE A 74 0.92 -3.51 7.80
CA ILE A 74 0.89 -4.96 7.81
C ILE A 74 0.84 -5.45 9.25
N GLN A 75 -0.14 -6.26 9.56
CA GLN A 75 -0.27 -6.86 10.88
C GLN A 75 0.62 -8.09 10.94
N LYS A 76 1.44 -8.18 11.98
CA LYS A 76 2.36 -9.31 12.16
C LYS A 76 1.58 -10.59 12.40
N ALA A 77 2.04 -11.68 11.79
CA ALA A 77 1.53 -13.01 12.12
C ALA A 77 2.06 -13.44 13.49
N ASN A 78 1.22 -14.13 14.26
CA ASN A 78 1.65 -14.73 15.52
C ASN A 78 2.33 -16.07 15.24
N LYS A 79 2.72 -16.79 16.32
CA LYS A 79 3.41 -18.09 16.20
C LYS A 79 2.55 -19.14 15.50
N GLU A 80 1.24 -18.98 15.51
CA GLU A 80 0.29 -19.91 14.89
C GLU A 80 -0.06 -19.53 13.45
N GLY A 81 0.56 -18.48 12.92
CA GLY A 81 0.28 -18.00 11.58
C GLY A 81 -1.00 -17.19 11.45
N ARG A 82 -1.56 -16.72 12.56
CA ARG A 82 -2.77 -15.90 12.60
C ARG A 82 -2.40 -14.43 12.86
N PRO A 83 -3.31 -13.48 12.60
CA PRO A 83 -3.04 -12.08 12.90
C PRO A 83 -2.71 -11.88 14.37
N GLY A 84 -1.54 -11.31 14.66
CA GLY A 84 -1.08 -11.02 16.00
C GLY A 84 -1.42 -9.59 16.42
N ARG A 85 -0.83 -9.14 17.53
CA ARG A 85 -1.10 -7.81 18.08
C ARG A 85 -0.24 -6.71 17.47
N GLY A 86 0.94 -7.03 16.97
CA GLY A 86 1.86 -6.05 16.42
C GLY A 86 1.59 -5.76 14.97
N SER A 87 1.97 -4.56 14.54
CA SER A 87 1.95 -4.20 13.14
C SER A 87 3.20 -3.40 12.80
N TYR A 88 3.49 -3.28 11.51
CA TYR A 88 4.61 -2.48 11.04
C TYR A 88 4.22 -1.76 9.76
N LEU A 89 4.91 -0.63 9.53
CA LEU A 89 4.69 0.17 8.33
C LEU A 89 5.71 -0.23 7.27
N VAL A 90 5.22 -0.41 6.06
CA VAL A 90 6.03 -0.81 4.92
C VAL A 90 5.88 0.25 3.84
N TYR A 91 6.97 0.92 3.48
CA TYR A 91 6.95 1.92 2.42
C TYR A 91 7.14 1.24 1.06
N GLU A 92 6.32 1.62 0.10
CA GLU A 92 6.38 1.06 -1.25
C GLU A 92 7.79 1.15 -1.84
N ASP A 93 8.50 2.24 -1.57
CA ASP A 93 9.86 2.45 -2.09
C ASP A 93 10.88 1.46 -1.54
N ASP A 94 10.61 0.87 -0.39
CA ASP A 94 11.49 -0.12 0.24
C ASP A 94 11.13 -1.56 -0.17
N LEU A 95 10.06 -1.73 -0.94
CA LEU A 95 9.60 -3.05 -1.34
C LEU A 95 10.24 -3.50 -2.64
N SER A 96 10.69 -4.75 -2.66
CA SER A 96 10.95 -5.46 -3.90
C SER A 96 9.66 -6.08 -4.43
N GLU A 97 8.87 -6.68 -3.53
CA GLU A 97 7.63 -7.33 -3.91
C GLU A 97 6.67 -7.41 -2.72
N ILE A 98 5.38 -7.26 -2.98
CA ILE A 98 4.32 -7.62 -2.04
C ILE A 98 3.26 -8.38 -2.83
N LYS A 99 2.87 -9.55 -2.35
CA LYS A 99 1.90 -10.37 -3.05
C LYS A 99 1.00 -11.09 -2.06
N LYS A 100 -0.22 -11.39 -2.52
CA LYS A 100 -1.17 -12.16 -1.75
C LYS A 100 -0.71 -13.61 -1.67
N VAL A 101 -0.84 -14.20 -0.48
CA VAL A 101 -0.50 -15.60 -0.21
C VAL A 101 -1.79 -16.34 0.14
N GLU A 102 -1.97 -17.46 -0.49
CA GLU A 102 -3.12 -18.32 -0.20
C GLU A 102 -2.89 -19.23 1.02
#